data_f291d3120d10e4817e844be24628e019
#
_entry.id   f291d3120d10e4817e844be24628e019
#
_cell.length_a   1.000
_cell.length_b   1.000
_cell.length_c   1.000
_cell.angle_alpha   90.00
_cell.angle_beta   90.00
_cell.angle_gamma   90.00
#
_symmetry.space_group_name_H-M   'P 1'
#
loop_
_entity.id
_entity.type
_entity.pdbx_description
1 polymer ?
#
loop_
_entity_poly.entity_id
_entity_poly.type
_entity_poly.pdbx_seq_one_letter_code
_entity_poly.pdbx_strand_id
1 'polypeptide(L)' 'MATGTVKWFNATKGYGFIQPDSGGGKDVFVHISAVEKAGLRDLREGDKVTFDVVSNRGKESAENLQVE' A
#
# COMPACT_ATOMS: atom_id res chain seq x y z
N MET A 1 11.97 5.04 -1.42
CA MET A 1 10.75 4.92 -0.62
C MET A 1 9.75 5.96 -1.05
N ALA A 2 8.53 5.56 -1.14
CA ALA A 2 7.42 6.46 -1.44
C ALA A 2 6.58 6.64 -0.20
N THR A 3 5.83 7.73 -0.14
CA THR A 3 4.91 8.01 0.95
C THR A 3 3.52 8.17 0.37
N GLY A 4 2.52 7.67 1.05
CA GLY A 4 1.15 7.80 0.58
C GLY A 4 0.15 7.64 1.70
N THR A 5 -1.12 7.71 1.32
CA THR A 5 -2.23 7.56 2.24
C THR A 5 -3.07 6.39 1.79
N VAL A 6 -3.46 5.53 2.73
CA VAL A 6 -4.31 4.39 2.41
C VAL A 6 -5.67 4.90 1.95
N LYS A 7 -6.04 4.56 0.73
CA LYS A 7 -7.33 4.94 0.19
C LYS A 7 -8.43 4.04 0.74
N TRP A 8 -8.20 2.75 0.71
CA TRP A 8 -9.03 1.76 1.37
C TRP A 8 -8.28 0.43 1.39
N PHE A 9 -8.65 -0.42 2.32
CA PHE A 9 -8.07 -1.74 2.43
C PHE A 9 -9.13 -2.70 2.96
N ASN A 10 -9.19 -3.89 2.37
CA ASN A 10 -10.13 -4.92 2.78
C ASN A 10 -9.36 -6.20 3.12
N ALA A 11 -9.20 -6.46 4.41
CA ALA A 11 -8.46 -7.63 4.88
C ALA A 11 -9.16 -8.93 4.51
N THR A 12 -10.48 -8.91 4.39
CA THR A 12 -11.24 -10.09 4.01
C THR A 12 -10.96 -10.49 2.56
N LYS A 13 -10.89 -9.51 1.68
CA LYS A 13 -10.53 -9.76 0.28
C LYS A 13 -9.02 -9.88 0.09
N GLY A 14 -8.25 -9.33 1.02
CA GLY A 14 -6.80 -9.46 1.02
C GLY A 14 -6.06 -8.44 0.19
N TYR A 15 -6.64 -7.27 -0.06
CA TYR A 15 -5.96 -6.23 -0.83
C TYR A 15 -6.58 -4.86 -0.58
N GLY A 16 -5.86 -3.84 -1.04
CA GLY A 16 -6.32 -2.48 -0.98
C GLY A 16 -5.50 -1.58 -1.88
N PHE A 17 -5.68 -0.28 -1.75
CA PHE A 17 -4.97 0.70 -2.56
C PHE A 17 -4.45 1.85 -1.71
N ILE A 18 -3.28 2.34 -2.08
CA ILE A 18 -2.62 3.48 -1.45
C ILE A 18 -2.54 4.58 -2.50
N GLN A 19 -2.90 5.79 -2.11
CA GLN A 19 -2.74 6.96 -2.98
C GLN A 19 -1.40 7.60 -2.67
N PRO A 20 -0.43 7.56 -3.62
CA PRO A 20 0.88 8.17 -3.39
C PRO A 20 0.77 9.68 -3.23
N ASP A 21 1.53 10.25 -2.30
CA ASP A 21 1.53 11.69 -2.08
C ASP A 21 2.17 12.46 -3.23
N SER A 22 3.18 11.86 -3.87
CA SER A 22 3.97 12.53 -4.90
C SER A 22 3.69 12.01 -6.30
N GLY A 23 2.72 11.16 -6.46
CA GLY A 23 2.55 10.49 -7.74
C GLY A 23 1.46 11.08 -8.58
N GLY A 24 1.54 10.86 -9.86
CA GLY A 24 0.61 11.35 -10.85
C GLY A 24 -0.78 10.72 -10.82
N GLY A 25 -1.32 10.48 -9.65
CA GLY A 25 -2.72 10.13 -9.51
C GLY A 25 -3.09 8.66 -9.66
N LYS A 26 -2.12 7.78 -9.81
CA LYS A 26 -2.43 6.35 -9.89
C LYS A 26 -2.28 5.70 -8.51
N ASP A 27 -3.30 4.98 -8.10
CA ASP A 27 -3.26 4.25 -6.84
C ASP A 27 -2.29 3.06 -6.96
N VAL A 28 -1.61 2.78 -5.85
CA VAL A 28 -0.68 1.64 -5.77
C VAL A 28 -1.39 0.50 -5.08
N PHE A 29 -1.40 -0.66 -5.71
CA PHE A 29 -2.01 -1.86 -5.16
C PHE A 29 -1.20 -2.36 -3.97
N VAL A 30 -1.89 -2.80 -2.91
CA VAL A 30 -1.22 -3.44 -1.77
C VAL A 30 -1.95 -4.74 -1.45
N HIS A 31 -1.19 -5.83 -1.40
CA HIS A 31 -1.71 -7.15 -1.05
C HIS A 31 -1.50 -7.41 0.44
N ILE A 32 -2.38 -8.21 1.03
CA ILE A 32 -2.29 -8.50 2.46
C ILE A 32 -0.96 -9.17 2.84
N SER A 33 -0.34 -9.90 1.92
CA SER A 33 0.95 -10.50 2.21
C SER A 33 2.01 -9.44 2.50
N ALA A 34 1.96 -8.30 1.82
CA ALA A 34 2.88 -7.20 2.08
C ALA A 34 2.62 -6.57 3.45
N VAL A 35 1.35 -6.48 3.83
CA VAL A 35 0.95 -5.97 5.14
C VAL A 35 1.47 -6.89 6.24
N GLU A 36 1.31 -8.20 6.07
CA GLU A 36 1.77 -9.18 7.04
C GLU A 36 3.29 -9.20 7.17
N LYS A 37 4.00 -9.07 6.06
CA LYS A 37 5.46 -9.00 6.07
C LYS A 37 5.97 -7.79 6.83
N ALA A 38 5.19 -6.73 6.85
CA ALA A 38 5.52 -5.51 7.59
C ALA A 38 5.19 -5.61 9.08
N GLY A 39 4.62 -6.72 9.52
CA GLY A 39 4.21 -6.92 10.90
C GLY A 39 2.88 -6.28 11.24
N LEU A 40 2.11 -5.91 10.22
CA LEU A 40 0.81 -5.26 10.39
C LEU A 40 -0.30 -6.27 10.21
N ARG A 41 -1.47 -5.99 10.76
CA ARG A 41 -2.65 -6.85 10.60
C ARG A 41 -3.55 -6.36 9.48
N ASP A 42 -3.72 -5.06 9.37
CA ASP A 42 -4.49 -4.46 8.31
C ASP A 42 -4.06 -3.00 8.16
N LEU A 43 -4.69 -2.32 7.22
CA LEU A 43 -4.49 -0.89 7.02
C LEU A 43 -5.84 -0.22 7.10
N ARG A 44 -5.86 0.98 7.64
CA ARG A 44 -7.10 1.77 7.76
C ARG A 44 -7.10 2.88 6.73
N GLU A 45 -8.29 3.20 6.26
CA GLU A 45 -8.47 4.34 5.37
C GLU A 45 -7.94 5.60 6.03
N GLY A 46 -7.09 6.32 5.30
CA GLY A 46 -6.50 7.55 5.79
C GLY A 46 -5.15 7.40 6.48
N ASP A 47 -4.69 6.16 6.71
CA ASP A 47 -3.38 5.96 7.33
C ASP A 47 -2.27 6.43 6.41
N LYS A 48 -1.28 7.11 7.00
CA LYS A 48 -0.05 7.47 6.29
C LYS A 48 0.92 6.30 6.32
N VAL A 49 1.42 5.95 5.16
CA VAL A 49 2.35 4.82 5.05
C VAL A 49 3.53 5.20 4.17
N THR A 50 4.68 4.59 4.47
CA THR A 50 5.83 4.61 3.56
C THR A 50 5.95 3.23 2.95
N PHE A 51 6.38 3.17 1.72
CA PHE A 51 6.46 1.90 1.01
C PHE A 51 7.40 1.99 -0.18
N ASP A 52 7.80 0.84 -0.70
CA ASP A 52 8.54 0.76 -1.94
C ASP A 52 7.58 0.34 -3.05
N VAL A 53 7.69 0.97 -4.19
CA VAL A 53 6.88 0.63 -5.35
C VAL A 53 7.60 -0.43 -6.15
N VAL A 54 6.94 -1.57 -6.34
CA VAL A 54 7.48 -2.67 -7.14
C VAL A 54 6.60 -2.82 -8.36
N SER A 55 7.21 -2.77 -9.53
CA SER A 55 6.50 -2.96 -10.78
C SER A 55 6.64 -4.40 -11.25
N ASN A 56 5.53 -5.04 -11.52
CA ASN A 56 5.51 -6.42 -11.99
C ASN A 56 4.45 -6.54 -13.08
N ARG A 57 4.89 -6.86 -14.29
CA ARG A 57 4.02 -7.03 -15.45
C ARG A 57 3.14 -5.80 -15.71
N GLY A 58 3.73 -4.62 -15.54
CA GLY A 58 3.01 -3.38 -15.77
C GLY A 58 2.09 -2.95 -14.65
N LYS A 59 2.08 -3.68 -13.54
CA LYS A 59 1.29 -3.34 -12.37
C LYS A 59 2.21 -2.92 -11.24
N GLU A 60 1.85 -1.85 -10.56
CA GLU A 60 2.62 -1.36 -9.43
C GLU A 60 1.99 -1.83 -8.13
N SER A 61 2.83 -2.34 -7.22
CA SER A 61 2.39 -2.77 -5.92
C SER A 61 3.30 -2.23 -4.84
N ALA A 62 2.77 -2.13 -3.63
CA ALA A 62 3.51 -1.62 -2.48
C ALA A 62 4.16 -2.77 -1.72
N GLU A 63 5.42 -2.58 -1.36
CA GLU A 63 6.19 -3.52 -0.56
C GLU A 63 6.88 -2.75 0.56
N ASN A 64 7.38 -3.47 1.56
CA ASN A 64 8.13 -2.87 2.68
C ASN A 64 7.35 -1.74 3.36
N LEU A 65 6.11 -2.02 3.70
CA LEU A 65 5.21 -1.03 4.28
C LEU A 65 5.62 -0.64 5.69
N GLN A 66 5.49 0.65 5.99
CA GLN A 66 5.63 1.16 7.35
C GLN A 66 4.53 2.20 7.57
N VAL A 67 3.82 2.05 8.66
CA VAL A 67 2.77 3.01 9.05
C VAL A 67 3.37 4.05 9.96
N GLU A 68 3.12 5.30 9.66
CA GLU A 68 3.57 6.40 10.52
C GLU A 68 2.71 6.57 11.75
#